data_43ec19f19e9d02366fd7ac25cbc33431
#
_entry.id   43ec19f19e9d02366fd7ac25cbc33431
#
_cell.length_a   1.000
_cell.length_b   1.000
_cell.length_c   1.000
_cell.angle_alpha   90.00
_cell.angle_beta   90.00
_cell.angle_gamma   90.00
#
_symmetry.space_group_name_H-M   'P 1'
#
loop_
_entity.id
_entity.type
_entity.pdbx_description
1 polymer ?
#
loop_
_entity_poly.entity_id
_entity_poly.type
_entity_poly.pdbx_seq_one_letter_code
_entity_poly.pdbx_strand_id
1 'polypeptide(L)'
;MILNQLRHLRLVMALLILWACSSVAKAQTNAQILYDFGSDRKFVTLTLEMFKQDKWGSTYFFVDHDFNYDKMVVGEKNIAQGGTYTEISRALNFWQKTQFKNWSLHVEYNGGITKNYPINNAWLFGVEYLV
;
A
#
# COMPACT_ATOMS: atom_id res chain seq x y z
N MET A 1 19.41 -11.21 -36.02
CA MET A 1 18.16 -10.59 -36.48
C MET A 1 16.95 -11.07 -35.66
N ILE A 2 16.72 -12.35 -35.46
CA ILE A 2 15.57 -12.93 -34.72
C ILE A 2 15.53 -12.53 -33.24
N LEU A 3 16.66 -12.50 -32.53
CA LEU A 3 16.73 -12.11 -31.12
C LEU A 3 16.28 -10.64 -30.87
N ASN A 4 16.60 -9.75 -31.77
CA ASN A 4 16.16 -8.35 -31.65
C ASN A 4 14.65 -8.21 -31.88
N GLN A 5 14.07 -8.95 -32.80
CA GLN A 5 12.63 -8.96 -33.03
C GLN A 5 11.87 -9.50 -31.82
N LEU A 6 12.35 -10.56 -31.18
CA LEU A 6 11.75 -11.11 -29.94
C LEU A 6 11.83 -10.13 -28.76
N ARG A 7 12.91 -9.34 -28.69
CA ARG A 7 13.06 -8.32 -27.65
C ARG A 7 12.07 -7.17 -27.85
N HIS A 8 11.90 -6.70 -29.07
CA HIS A 8 10.89 -5.67 -29.38
C HIS A 8 9.47 -6.16 -29.15
N LEU A 9 9.17 -7.39 -29.51
CA LEU A 9 7.85 -8.00 -29.27
C LEU A 9 7.53 -8.07 -27.77
N ARG A 10 8.49 -8.46 -26.92
CA ARG A 10 8.32 -8.49 -25.46
C ARG A 10 8.10 -7.08 -24.88
N LEU A 11 8.81 -6.08 -25.36
CA LEU A 11 8.62 -4.70 -24.94
C LEU A 11 7.24 -4.16 -25.33
N VAL A 12 6.79 -4.43 -26.55
CA VAL A 12 5.46 -4.02 -27.01
C VAL A 12 4.37 -4.73 -26.22
N MET A 13 4.51 -6.02 -25.94
CA MET A 13 3.57 -6.77 -25.10
C MET A 13 3.52 -6.21 -23.67
N ALA A 14 4.67 -5.90 -23.07
CA ALA A 14 4.73 -5.29 -21.74
C ALA A 14 4.05 -3.91 -21.69
N LEU A 15 4.27 -3.08 -22.71
CA LEU A 15 3.63 -1.77 -22.85
C LEU A 15 2.12 -1.87 -23.06
N LEU A 16 1.66 -2.85 -23.84
CA LEU A 16 0.23 -3.11 -24.05
C LEU A 16 -0.45 -3.61 -22.78
N ILE A 17 0.20 -4.45 -21.98
CA ILE A 17 -0.29 -4.91 -20.68
C ILE A 17 -0.38 -3.73 -19.71
N LEU A 18 0.64 -2.87 -19.63
CA LEU A 18 0.63 -1.66 -18.81
C LEU A 18 -0.49 -0.71 -19.22
N TRP A 19 -0.71 -0.54 -20.52
CA TRP A 19 -1.77 0.33 -21.05
C TRP A 19 -3.17 -0.24 -20.79
N ALA A 20 -3.37 -1.56 -20.96
CA ALA A 20 -4.62 -2.23 -20.66
C ALA A 20 -4.96 -2.18 -19.15
N CYS A 21 -3.96 -2.24 -18.26
CA CYS A 21 -4.17 -2.07 -16.82
C CYS A 21 -4.57 -0.65 -16.43
N SER A 22 -4.13 0.37 -17.17
CA SER A 22 -4.43 1.78 -16.85
C SER A 22 -5.87 2.20 -17.19
N SER A 23 -6.55 1.49 -18.07
CA SER A 23 -7.88 1.89 -18.58
C SER A 23 -9.09 1.40 -17.76
N VAL A 24 -8.89 0.53 -16.76
CA VAL A 24 -10.00 -0.13 -16.03
C VAL A 24 -10.15 0.31 -14.58
N ALA A 25 -9.20 1.04 -14.01
CA ALA A 25 -9.21 1.36 -12.60
C ALA A 25 -9.67 2.80 -12.33
N LYS A 26 -10.94 2.97 -12.01
CA LYS A 26 -11.41 4.14 -11.24
C LYS A 26 -10.98 3.95 -9.77
N ALA A 27 -9.69 3.83 -9.53
CA ALA A 27 -9.09 3.81 -8.22
C ALA A 27 -8.55 5.20 -7.93
N GLN A 28 -8.83 5.73 -6.76
CA GLN A 28 -8.17 6.94 -6.27
C GLN A 28 -6.80 6.52 -5.75
N THR A 29 -5.77 6.85 -6.50
CA THR A 29 -4.38 6.56 -6.13
C THR A 29 -3.69 7.87 -5.81
N ASN A 30 -2.94 7.89 -4.73
CA ASN A 30 -2.20 9.03 -4.24
C ASN A 30 -0.74 8.63 -3.96
N ALA A 31 0.18 9.54 -4.22
CA ALA A 31 1.59 9.42 -3.87
C ALA A 31 2.03 10.67 -3.13
N GLN A 32 2.65 10.50 -1.98
CA GLN A 32 3.07 11.60 -1.11
C GLN A 32 4.54 11.42 -0.75
N ILE A 33 5.27 12.54 -0.69
CA ILE A 33 6.60 12.59 -0.11
C ILE A 33 6.49 13.46 1.13
N LEU A 34 6.77 12.85 2.27
CA LEU A 34 6.66 13.47 3.57
C LEU A 34 8.04 13.62 4.19
N TYR A 35 8.24 14.69 4.95
CA TYR A 35 9.45 14.85 5.77
C TYR A 35 9.05 15.02 7.23
N ASP A 36 9.62 14.17 8.08
CA ASP A 36 9.40 14.24 9.52
C ASP A 36 10.39 15.23 10.16
N PHE A 37 9.86 16.31 10.75
CA PHE A 37 10.61 17.35 11.42
C PHE A 37 10.83 17.08 12.92
N GLY A 38 10.45 15.91 13.44
CA GLY A 38 10.63 15.55 14.83
C GLY A 38 12.10 15.64 15.27
N SER A 39 12.33 15.88 16.55
CA SER A 39 13.69 15.95 17.10
C SER A 39 14.47 14.65 16.90
N ASP A 40 13.76 13.53 16.96
CA ASP A 40 14.31 12.18 16.95
C ASP A 40 14.09 11.45 15.62
N ARG A 41 13.35 12.08 14.71
CA ARG A 41 13.00 11.54 13.40
C ARG A 41 13.23 12.63 12.35
N LYS A 42 14.23 12.47 11.52
CA LYS A 42 14.57 13.42 10.44
C LYS A 42 14.76 12.62 9.16
N PHE A 43 13.66 12.24 8.53
CA PHE A 43 13.72 11.40 7.35
C PHE A 43 12.59 11.68 6.36
N VAL A 44 12.78 11.17 5.16
CA VAL A 44 11.81 11.25 4.08
C VAL A 44 11.07 9.93 4.01
N THR A 45 9.76 10.00 3.95
CA THR A 45 8.87 8.85 3.68
C THR A 45 8.18 9.07 2.34
N LEU A 46 8.21 8.06 1.49
CA LEU A 46 7.34 7.96 0.33
C LEU A 46 6.14 7.10 0.71
N THR A 47 4.95 7.68 0.65
CA THR A 47 3.69 6.96 0.83
C THR A 47 3.01 6.80 -0.52
N LEU A 48 2.65 5.57 -0.84
CA LEU A 48 1.76 5.24 -1.94
C LEU A 48 0.47 4.66 -1.36
N GLU A 49 -0.66 5.23 -1.72
CA GLU A 49 -1.95 4.76 -1.25
C GLU A 49 -2.96 4.64 -2.38
N MET A 50 -3.91 3.76 -2.21
CA MET A 50 -5.03 3.57 -3.14
C MET A 50 -6.31 3.26 -2.38
N PHE A 51 -7.37 3.93 -2.78
CA PHE A 51 -8.73 3.58 -2.40
C PHE A 51 -9.56 3.23 -3.63
N LYS A 52 -10.28 2.11 -3.58
CA LYS A 52 -11.16 1.68 -4.65
C LYS A 52 -12.46 1.11 -4.08
N GLN A 53 -13.59 1.64 -4.54
CA GLN A 53 -14.89 1.02 -4.29
C GLN A 53 -15.31 0.13 -5.47
N ASP A 54 -16.02 -0.94 -5.17
CA ASP A 54 -16.65 -1.82 -6.14
C ASP A 54 -18.02 -2.30 -5.65
N LYS A 55 -18.67 -3.16 -6.43
CA LYS A 55 -20.01 -3.68 -6.11
C LYS A 55 -20.08 -4.58 -4.86
N TRP A 56 -18.96 -4.92 -4.29
CA TRP A 56 -18.86 -5.81 -3.12
C TRP A 56 -18.25 -5.14 -1.89
N GLY A 57 -17.92 -3.84 -1.99
CA GLY A 57 -17.34 -3.07 -0.90
C GLY A 57 -16.20 -2.16 -1.35
N SER A 58 -15.16 -2.06 -0.53
CA SER A 58 -14.01 -1.22 -0.82
C SER A 58 -12.69 -1.90 -0.51
N THR A 59 -11.66 -1.53 -1.23
CA THR A 59 -10.27 -1.90 -0.97
C THR A 59 -9.48 -0.64 -0.67
N TYR A 60 -8.69 -0.67 0.36
CA TYR A 60 -7.70 0.33 0.66
C TYR A 60 -6.35 -0.33 0.87
N PHE A 61 -5.29 0.28 0.36
CA PHE A 61 -3.94 -0.08 0.75
C PHE A 61 -3.05 1.14 0.80
N PHE A 62 -2.00 1.06 1.61
CA PHE A 62 -0.87 1.96 1.52
C PHE A 62 0.44 1.21 1.71
N VAL A 63 1.48 1.82 1.19
CA VAL A 63 2.87 1.41 1.38
C VAL A 63 3.64 2.65 1.77
N ASP A 64 4.25 2.60 2.93
CA ASP A 64 5.22 3.58 3.38
C ASP A 64 6.62 3.05 3.17
N HIS A 65 7.45 3.85 2.53
CA HIS A 65 8.87 3.57 2.40
C HIS A 65 9.68 4.70 3.01
N ASP A 66 10.30 4.39 4.13
CA ASP A 66 11.22 5.29 4.82
C ASP A 66 12.59 5.20 4.19
N PHE A 67 13.03 6.31 3.59
CA PHE A 67 14.37 6.39 3.03
C PHE A 67 15.42 6.37 4.13
N ASN A 68 16.54 5.75 3.80
CA ASN A 68 17.64 5.56 4.74
C ASN A 68 18.14 6.89 5.30
N TYR A 69 18.17 6.98 6.60
CA TYR A 69 18.78 8.06 7.35
C TYR A 69 19.51 7.45 8.55
N ASP A 70 20.55 8.14 8.95
CA ASP A 70 21.55 7.56 9.81
C ASP A 70 21.18 7.50 11.29
N LYS A 71 20.09 8.17 11.73
CA LYS A 71 19.84 8.29 13.17
C LYS A 71 18.35 8.42 13.48
N MET A 72 17.79 7.39 14.03
CA MET A 72 16.67 7.48 14.93
C MET A 72 17.18 7.19 16.34
N VAL A 73 16.95 8.12 17.26
CA VAL A 73 17.31 7.93 18.67
C VAL A 73 16.09 7.44 19.42
N VAL A 74 16.14 6.22 19.93
CA VAL A 74 15.15 5.72 20.88
C VAL A 74 15.85 5.49 22.20
N GLY A 75 15.62 6.37 23.16
CA GLY A 75 16.38 6.42 24.40
C GLY A 75 17.87 6.76 24.14
N GLU A 76 18.79 5.95 24.65
CA GLU A 76 20.23 6.13 24.47
C GLU A 76 20.78 5.45 23.22
N LYS A 77 19.95 4.79 22.41
CA LYS A 77 20.38 4.00 21.26
C LYS A 77 20.03 4.69 19.95
N ASN A 78 21.04 4.90 19.12
CA ASN A 78 20.87 5.25 17.71
C ASN A 78 20.36 4.03 16.95
N ILE A 79 19.14 4.05 16.51
CA ILE A 79 18.55 3.00 15.66
C ILE A 79 18.43 3.58 14.25
N ALA A 80 19.29 3.11 13.35
CA ALA A 80 19.13 3.41 11.94
C ALA A 80 17.83 2.76 11.46
N GLN A 81 16.91 3.56 10.99
CA GLN A 81 15.66 3.07 10.40
C GLN A 81 15.60 3.48 8.93
N GLY A 82 15.51 2.57 8.10
CA GLY A 82 14.97 2.59 6.77
C GLY A 82 14.08 1.37 6.71
N GLY A 83 13.03 1.41 5.94
CA GLY A 83 12.16 0.25 5.87
C GLY A 83 10.95 0.48 5.02
N THR A 84 10.14 -0.56 4.93
CA THR A 84 8.88 -0.51 4.22
C THR A 84 7.82 -1.13 5.11
N TYR A 85 6.71 -0.43 5.26
CA TYR A 85 5.50 -0.93 5.89
C TYR A 85 4.37 -0.95 4.89
N THR A 86 3.58 -2.00 4.92
CA THR A 86 2.46 -2.19 3.99
C THR A 86 1.23 -2.61 4.76
N GLU A 87 0.13 -2.01 4.42
CA GLU A 87 -1.19 -2.39 4.88
C GLU A 87 -2.14 -2.51 3.70
N ILE A 88 -2.94 -3.55 3.68
CA ILE A 88 -4.01 -3.74 2.72
C ILE A 88 -5.26 -4.19 3.44
N SER A 89 -6.35 -3.48 3.25
CA SER A 89 -7.64 -3.79 3.85
C SER A 89 -8.73 -3.95 2.82
N ARG A 90 -9.70 -4.81 3.16
CA ARG A 90 -10.89 -5.06 2.37
C ARG A 90 -12.12 -4.99 3.26
N ALA A 91 -13.01 -4.05 2.95
CA ALA A 91 -14.37 -4.03 3.46
C ALA A 91 -15.28 -4.79 2.51
N LEU A 92 -15.95 -5.82 3.00
CA LEU A 92 -16.87 -6.66 2.23
C LEU A 92 -18.30 -6.35 2.62
N ASN A 93 -19.09 -5.92 1.65
CA ASN A 93 -20.49 -5.57 1.81
C ASN A 93 -21.32 -6.12 0.64
N PHE A 94 -21.69 -7.40 0.72
CA PHE A 94 -22.52 -8.07 -0.28
C PHE A 94 -24.01 -7.72 -0.18
N TRP A 95 -24.44 -7.07 0.91
CA TRP A 95 -25.82 -6.78 1.29
C TRP A 95 -26.18 -5.28 1.17
N GLN A 96 -25.53 -4.55 0.28
CA GLN A 96 -25.72 -3.11 0.07
C GLN A 96 -27.18 -2.69 -0.22
N LYS A 97 -28.04 -3.63 -0.67
CA LYS A 97 -29.46 -3.39 -0.97
C LYS A 97 -30.40 -3.77 0.18
N THR A 98 -29.86 -4.05 1.35
CA THR A 98 -30.65 -4.48 2.53
C THR A 98 -30.57 -3.41 3.64
N GLN A 99 -31.29 -3.67 4.74
CA GLN A 99 -31.20 -2.86 5.96
C GLN A 99 -29.81 -2.86 6.60
N PHE A 100 -28.95 -3.82 6.24
CA PHE A 100 -27.57 -3.94 6.73
C PHE A 100 -26.55 -3.24 5.83
N LYS A 101 -26.98 -2.38 4.90
CA LYS A 101 -26.12 -1.70 3.92
C LYS A 101 -24.92 -0.94 4.52
N ASN A 102 -25.07 -0.47 5.76
CA ASN A 102 -24.02 0.29 6.45
C ASN A 102 -22.99 -0.61 7.17
N TRP A 103 -23.21 -1.92 7.18
CA TRP A 103 -22.29 -2.86 7.81
C TRP A 103 -21.39 -3.51 6.77
N SER A 104 -20.12 -3.67 7.10
CA SER A 104 -19.15 -4.39 6.28
C SER A 104 -18.34 -5.35 7.13
N LEU A 105 -17.93 -6.46 6.56
CA LEU A 105 -16.88 -7.29 7.15
C LEU A 105 -15.54 -6.70 6.76
N HIS A 106 -14.65 -6.57 7.73
CA HIS A 106 -13.30 -6.05 7.55
C HIS A 106 -12.28 -7.18 7.59
N VAL A 107 -11.40 -7.19 6.59
CA VAL A 107 -10.21 -8.04 6.56
C VAL A 107 -9.02 -7.16 6.25
N GLU A 108 -7.98 -7.23 7.06
CA GLU A 108 -6.76 -6.46 6.87
C GLU A 108 -5.54 -7.36 7.01
N TYR A 109 -4.56 -7.09 6.19
CA TYR A 109 -3.22 -7.64 6.30
C TYR A 109 -2.23 -6.49 6.42
N ASN A 110 -1.31 -6.59 7.35
CA ASN A 110 -0.21 -5.66 7.48
C ASN A 110 1.10 -6.38 7.76
N GLY A 111 2.19 -5.70 7.46
CA GLY A 111 3.52 -6.21 7.67
C GLY A 111 4.58 -5.30 7.04
N GLY A 112 5.82 -5.65 7.25
CA GLY A 112 6.90 -4.85 6.71
C GLY A 112 8.27 -5.33 7.10
N ILE A 113 9.26 -4.52 6.76
CA ILE A 113 10.65 -4.77 7.10
C ILE A 113 11.33 -3.45 7.40
N THR A 114 12.08 -3.41 8.48
CA THR A 114 13.05 -2.35 8.75
C THR A 114 14.46 -2.84 8.45
N LYS A 115 15.41 -1.93 8.43
CA LYS A 115 16.83 -2.29 8.27
C LYS A 115 17.31 -3.30 9.33
N ASN A 116 16.74 -3.25 10.53
CA ASN A 116 17.25 -3.99 11.68
C ASN A 116 16.39 -5.19 12.09
N TYR A 117 15.10 -5.19 11.73
CA TYR A 117 14.16 -6.25 12.10
C TYR A 117 12.95 -6.30 11.18
N PRO A 118 12.34 -7.46 10.99
CA PRO A 118 11.07 -7.56 10.31
C PRO A 118 9.93 -7.04 11.20
N ILE A 119 8.94 -6.41 10.59
CA ILE A 119 7.64 -6.15 11.22
C ILE A 119 6.80 -7.39 10.96
N ASN A 120 6.44 -8.10 12.02
CA ASN A 120 5.68 -9.34 11.90
C ASN A 120 4.36 -9.10 11.18
N ASN A 121 4.04 -10.03 10.29
CA ASN A 121 2.78 -10.00 9.57
C ASN A 121 1.61 -10.21 10.54
N ALA A 122 0.54 -9.45 10.35
CA ALA A 122 -0.69 -9.60 11.10
C ALA A 122 -1.89 -9.65 10.16
N TRP A 123 -2.87 -10.47 10.52
CA TRP A 123 -4.19 -10.49 9.93
C TRP A 123 -5.19 -10.01 10.96
N LEU A 124 -5.98 -9.01 10.58
CA LEU A 124 -7.05 -8.49 11.42
C LEU A 124 -8.40 -8.77 10.74
N PHE A 125 -9.38 -9.11 11.56
CA PHE A 125 -10.75 -9.37 11.13
C PHE A 125 -11.70 -8.59 12.03
N GLY A 126 -12.67 -7.96 11.44
CA GLY A 126 -13.60 -7.11 12.18
C GLY A 126 -14.89 -6.81 11.43
N VAL A 127 -15.62 -5.87 11.98
CA VAL A 127 -16.85 -5.34 11.41
C VAL A 127 -16.74 -3.83 11.38
N GLU A 128 -17.13 -3.23 10.28
CA GLU A 128 -17.21 -1.78 10.13
C GLU A 128 -18.67 -1.34 10.07
N TYR A 129 -18.95 -0.17 10.62
CA TYR A 129 -20.23 0.50 10.46
C TYR A 129 -20.02 1.92 9.93
N LEU A 130 -20.60 2.18 8.79
CA LEU A 130 -20.54 3.49 8.16
C LEU A 130 -21.69 4.36 8.71
N VAL A 131 -21.34 5.47 9.33
CA VAL A 131 -22.27 6.46 9.92
C VAL A 131 -22.72 7.47 8.86
#